data_d090c641e8ced89376a92a6588f9c13b
#
_entry.id   d090c641e8ced89376a92a6588f9c13b
#
_cell.length_a   1.000
_cell.length_b   1.000
_cell.length_c   1.000
_cell.angle_alpha   90.00
_cell.angle_beta   90.00
_cell.angle_gamma   90.00
#
_symmetry.space_group_name_H-M   'P 1'
#
loop_
_entity.id
_entity.type
_entity.pdbx_description
1 polymer ?
#
loop_
_entity_poly.entity_id
_entity_poly.type
_entity_poly.pdbx_seq_one_letter_code
_entity_poly.pdbx_strand_id
1 'polypeptide(L)'
;MIQLETKKLTYMLCGLVLLGLGLFVFGAFGERTSHALTRPFVKLWRKASDSKDVAAEWVDAETLAKDKKILELEKKVLDLQLQVGDARDLRAENSQMRKLLKLEQHPGWTVLPAEVIVRDPVLWDYAFTIDKGMAEGVTVGAVVMQAGNVAGRVAKVERHQSMVETVLSPNCRFSVTIGSTGDAGVLHGVKGTDRTSAYRCQVDFLPLDVEAMAGMKVRTSGLGILMPGGLPIGEVVEVEGKVKEDIEHARAMLRISPYAVLQDVRFVTVLLKKNQ
;
A
#
# COMPACT_ATOMS: atom_id res chain seq x y z
N MET A 1 11.48 8.72 -42.68
CA MET A 1 12.96 8.69 -42.68
C MET A 1 13.59 9.65 -43.71
N ILE A 2 12.89 10.07 -44.78
CA ILE A 2 13.44 10.94 -45.88
C ILE A 2 13.46 12.43 -45.50
N GLN A 3 12.63 12.91 -44.59
CA GLN A 3 12.59 14.35 -44.23
C GLN A 3 13.71 14.83 -43.27
N LEU A 4 14.40 13.92 -42.59
CA LEU A 4 15.53 14.31 -41.72
C LEU A 4 16.83 14.49 -42.48
N GLU A 5 17.03 13.80 -43.57
CA GLU A 5 18.21 13.87 -44.42
C GLU A 5 18.25 15.22 -45.25
N THR A 6 17.09 15.68 -45.69
CA THR A 6 17.01 16.94 -46.47
C THR A 6 17.32 18.17 -45.61
N LYS A 7 16.95 18.19 -44.34
CA LYS A 7 17.28 19.28 -43.40
C LYS A 7 18.77 19.33 -43.08
N LYS A 8 19.43 18.18 -42.89
CA LYS A 8 20.88 18.14 -42.69
C LYS A 8 21.66 18.62 -43.92
N LEU A 9 21.20 18.25 -45.12
CA LEU A 9 21.80 18.67 -46.37
C LEU A 9 21.67 20.18 -46.55
N THR A 10 20.52 20.79 -46.27
CA THR A 10 20.30 22.26 -46.35
C THR A 10 21.18 23.01 -45.32
N TYR A 11 21.35 22.55 -44.11
CA TYR A 11 22.25 23.20 -43.15
C TYR A 11 23.72 23.07 -43.53
N MET A 12 24.12 21.95 -44.14
CA MET A 12 25.48 21.78 -44.67
C MET A 12 25.76 22.69 -45.86
N LEU A 13 24.78 22.86 -46.76
CA LEU A 13 24.87 23.76 -47.91
C LEU A 13 24.93 25.24 -47.49
N CYS A 14 24.08 25.66 -46.54
CA CYS A 14 24.13 26.99 -45.93
C CYS A 14 25.47 27.26 -45.22
N GLY A 15 26.03 26.30 -44.53
CA GLY A 15 27.35 26.41 -43.91
C GLY A 15 28.48 26.61 -44.91
N LEU A 16 28.45 25.88 -46.03
CA LEU A 16 29.43 26.02 -47.14
C LEU A 16 29.32 27.36 -47.85
N VAL A 17 28.11 27.88 -48.10
CA VAL A 17 27.88 29.19 -48.70
C VAL A 17 28.37 30.30 -47.75
N LEU A 18 28.14 30.22 -46.46
CA LEU A 18 28.63 31.18 -45.46
C LEU A 18 30.16 31.15 -45.34
N LEU A 19 30.77 29.97 -45.44
CA LEU A 19 32.24 29.82 -45.44
C LEU A 19 32.86 30.37 -46.70
N GLY A 20 32.23 30.16 -47.88
CA GLY A 20 32.63 30.74 -49.18
C GLY A 20 32.52 32.28 -49.19
N LEU A 21 31.41 32.83 -48.63
CA LEU A 21 31.21 34.27 -48.51
C LEU A 21 32.26 34.91 -47.58
N GLY A 22 32.59 34.22 -46.47
CA GLY A 22 33.62 34.64 -45.52
C GLY A 22 35.00 34.70 -46.15
N LEU A 23 35.38 33.68 -46.95
CA LEU A 23 36.66 33.66 -47.73
C LEU A 23 36.71 34.69 -48.82
N PHE A 24 35.58 34.97 -49.51
CA PHE A 24 35.49 36.00 -50.56
C PHE A 24 35.64 37.41 -49.97
N VAL A 25 35.02 37.72 -48.85
CA VAL A 25 35.15 38.99 -48.12
C VAL A 25 36.57 39.16 -47.55
N PHE A 26 37.21 38.09 -47.12
CA PHE A 26 38.60 38.13 -46.62
C PHE A 26 39.62 38.36 -47.80
N GLY A 27 39.34 37.85 -49.01
CA GLY A 27 40.19 38.03 -50.18
C GLY A 27 40.00 39.37 -50.86
N ALA A 28 38.83 40.01 -50.71
CA ALA A 28 38.51 41.30 -51.46
C ALA A 28 38.89 42.57 -50.67
N PHE A 29 39.03 42.46 -49.31
CA PHE A 29 39.40 43.60 -48.45
C PHE A 29 40.75 43.35 -47.77
N GLY A 30 41.82 43.74 -48.47
CA GLY A 30 43.18 43.59 -47.94
C GLY A 30 43.43 44.29 -46.62
N GLU A 31 44.21 43.64 -45.85
CA GLU A 31 45.09 43.98 -44.73
C GLU A 31 44.83 45.17 -43.77
N ARG A 32 43.93 46.09 -43.98
CA ARG A 32 43.79 47.28 -43.14
C ARG A 32 42.59 47.34 -42.15
N THR A 33 41.70 46.35 -42.17
CA THR A 33 40.47 46.41 -41.33
C THR A 33 40.28 45.21 -40.40
N SER A 34 41.26 44.29 -40.27
CA SER A 34 41.09 43.02 -39.56
C SER A 34 40.96 43.13 -38.03
N HIS A 35 41.46 44.19 -37.40
CA HIS A 35 41.49 44.32 -35.95
C HIS A 35 40.19 44.86 -35.28
N ALA A 36 39.32 45.55 -36.06
CA ALA A 36 38.12 46.15 -35.49
C ALA A 36 36.91 45.19 -35.47
N LEU A 37 36.81 44.27 -36.40
CA LEU A 37 35.69 43.36 -36.58
C LEU A 37 35.83 42.02 -35.79
N THR A 38 37.06 41.61 -35.47
CA THR A 38 37.32 40.34 -34.77
C THR A 38 37.05 40.41 -33.23
N ARG A 39 37.23 41.60 -32.64
CA ARG A 39 37.07 41.76 -31.17
C ARG A 39 35.65 41.47 -30.63
N PRO A 40 34.53 41.91 -31.28
CA PRO A 40 33.21 41.56 -30.79
C PRO A 40 32.90 40.07 -30.99
N PHE A 41 33.40 39.43 -32.07
CA PHE A 41 33.14 38.03 -32.36
C PHE A 41 33.89 37.10 -31.42
N VAL A 42 35.11 37.41 -31.08
CA VAL A 42 35.87 36.63 -30.05
C VAL A 42 35.26 36.74 -28.68
N LYS A 43 34.70 37.90 -28.32
CA LYS A 43 33.96 38.03 -27.03
C LYS A 43 32.66 37.25 -26.99
N LEU A 44 31.94 37.21 -28.14
CA LEU A 44 30.71 36.43 -28.27
C LEU A 44 31.01 34.92 -28.27
N TRP A 45 32.05 34.51 -28.95
CA TRP A 45 32.51 33.10 -28.96
C TRP A 45 32.95 32.62 -27.59
N ARG A 46 33.73 33.40 -26.84
CA ARG A 46 34.13 33.07 -25.46
C ARG A 46 32.93 32.94 -24.54
N LYS A 47 31.96 33.86 -24.67
CA LYS A 47 30.72 33.78 -23.87
C LYS A 47 29.85 32.57 -24.23
N ALA A 48 29.85 32.13 -25.48
CA ALA A 48 29.16 30.93 -25.95
C ALA A 48 29.87 29.63 -25.52
N SER A 49 31.22 29.66 -25.41
CA SER A 49 32.03 28.56 -24.91
C SER A 49 31.80 28.36 -23.40
N ASP A 50 31.90 29.43 -22.60
CA ASP A 50 31.64 29.38 -21.17
C ASP A 50 30.24 28.85 -20.84
N SER A 51 29.23 29.15 -21.67
CA SER A 51 27.86 28.64 -21.46
C SER A 51 27.72 27.14 -21.82
N LYS A 52 28.57 26.57 -22.66
CA LYS A 52 28.59 25.13 -22.97
C LYS A 52 29.21 24.34 -21.82
N ASP A 53 30.27 24.87 -21.23
CA ASP A 53 30.95 24.21 -20.10
C ASP A 53 30.02 24.18 -18.88
N VAL A 54 29.31 25.24 -18.59
CA VAL A 54 28.28 25.29 -17.54
C VAL A 54 27.14 24.31 -17.83
N ALA A 55 26.66 24.25 -19.07
CA ALA A 55 25.58 23.32 -19.43
C ALA A 55 26.03 21.84 -19.32
N ALA A 56 27.28 21.53 -19.66
CA ALA A 56 27.85 20.19 -19.51
C ALA A 56 27.95 19.82 -18.01
N GLU A 57 28.41 20.73 -17.17
CA GLU A 57 28.50 20.49 -15.71
C GLU A 57 27.13 20.24 -15.06
N TRP A 58 26.07 20.93 -15.50
CA TRP A 58 24.71 20.67 -15.03
C TRP A 58 24.16 19.31 -15.49
N VAL A 59 24.46 18.91 -16.72
CA VAL A 59 24.04 17.58 -17.25
C VAL A 59 24.77 16.46 -16.50
N ASP A 60 26.07 16.62 -16.23
CA ASP A 60 26.85 15.65 -15.47
C ASP A 60 26.36 15.53 -14.01
N ALA A 61 26.00 16.65 -13.36
CA ALA A 61 25.45 16.64 -12.03
C ALA A 61 24.08 15.94 -11.95
N GLU A 62 23.22 16.16 -12.94
CA GLU A 62 21.90 15.52 -13.01
C GLU A 62 22.00 14.01 -13.29
N THR A 63 22.90 13.61 -14.20
CA THR A 63 23.16 12.19 -14.48
C THR A 63 23.74 11.49 -13.26
N LEU A 64 24.70 12.08 -12.56
CA LEU A 64 25.28 11.56 -11.35
C LEU A 64 24.24 11.41 -10.22
N ALA A 65 23.30 12.35 -10.10
CA ALA A 65 22.20 12.26 -9.15
C ALA A 65 21.22 11.12 -9.49
N LYS A 66 20.94 10.93 -10.78
CA LYS A 66 20.12 9.80 -11.26
C LYS A 66 20.80 8.46 -11.01
N ASP A 67 22.09 8.36 -11.30
CA ASP A 67 22.85 7.12 -11.07
C ASP A 67 22.91 6.75 -9.59
N LYS A 68 23.12 7.73 -8.71
CA LYS A 68 23.03 7.51 -7.26
C LYS A 68 21.65 7.00 -6.83
N LYS A 69 20.59 7.57 -7.40
CA LYS A 69 19.22 7.15 -7.09
C LYS A 69 18.91 5.75 -7.61
N ILE A 70 19.40 5.41 -8.79
CA ILE A 70 19.30 4.05 -9.36
C ILE A 70 20.00 3.05 -8.44
N LEU A 71 21.23 3.33 -8.02
CA LEU A 71 21.97 2.45 -7.11
C LEU A 71 21.29 2.28 -5.75
N GLU A 72 20.69 3.35 -5.21
CA GLU A 72 19.90 3.28 -3.97
C GLU A 72 18.67 2.40 -4.13
N LEU A 73 17.95 2.55 -5.26
CA LEU A 73 16.78 1.74 -5.59
C LEU A 73 17.14 0.27 -5.82
N GLU A 74 18.23 -0.01 -6.51
CA GLU A 74 18.73 -1.38 -6.72
C GLU A 74 19.09 -2.06 -5.40
N LYS A 75 19.76 -1.35 -4.48
CA LYS A 75 20.03 -1.86 -3.12
C LYS A 75 18.73 -2.17 -2.38
N LYS A 76 17.74 -1.30 -2.46
CA LYS A 76 16.44 -1.50 -1.81
C LYS A 76 15.66 -2.66 -2.41
N VAL A 77 15.71 -2.82 -3.74
CA VAL A 77 15.12 -3.98 -4.42
C VAL A 77 15.79 -5.27 -3.97
N LEU A 78 17.12 -5.30 -3.88
CA LEU A 78 17.86 -6.47 -3.40
C LEU A 78 17.49 -6.82 -1.96
N ASP A 79 17.44 -5.83 -1.06
CA ASP A 79 17.05 -6.03 0.34
C ASP A 79 15.62 -6.60 0.45
N LEU A 80 14.68 -6.02 -0.30
CA LEU A 80 13.31 -6.53 -0.35
C LEU A 80 13.23 -7.95 -0.93
N GLN A 81 14.05 -8.27 -1.93
CA GLN A 81 14.11 -9.64 -2.49
C GLN A 81 14.63 -10.65 -1.47
N LEU A 82 15.65 -10.29 -0.67
CA LEU A 82 16.14 -11.12 0.42
C LEU A 82 15.06 -11.33 1.48
N GLN A 83 14.39 -10.29 1.94
CA GLN A 83 13.29 -10.39 2.91
C GLN A 83 12.13 -11.26 2.40
N VAL A 84 11.79 -11.17 1.12
CA VAL A 84 10.79 -12.04 0.49
C VAL A 84 11.29 -13.48 0.40
N GLY A 85 12.58 -13.70 0.16
CA GLY A 85 13.22 -15.01 0.20
C GLY A 85 13.05 -15.66 1.57
N ASP A 86 13.51 -14.98 2.61
CA ASP A 86 13.42 -15.46 4.01
C ASP A 86 11.97 -15.76 4.40
N ALA A 87 11.02 -14.89 4.01
CA ALA A 87 9.61 -15.10 4.29
C ALA A 87 9.03 -16.33 3.56
N ARG A 88 9.54 -16.67 2.37
CA ARG A 88 9.15 -17.90 1.65
C ARG A 88 9.70 -19.14 2.32
N ASP A 89 10.95 -19.10 2.74
CA ASP A 89 11.61 -20.22 3.41
C ASP A 89 10.94 -20.53 4.74
N LEU A 90 10.67 -19.53 5.56
CA LEU A 90 9.90 -19.68 6.81
C LEU A 90 8.49 -20.23 6.58
N ARG A 91 7.81 -19.85 5.50
CA ARG A 91 6.50 -20.42 5.15
C ARG A 91 6.60 -21.88 4.73
N ALA A 92 7.63 -22.22 3.96
CA ALA A 92 7.89 -23.60 3.54
C ALA A 92 8.19 -24.49 4.75
N GLU A 93 9.05 -24.04 5.66
CA GLU A 93 9.39 -24.73 6.90
C GLU A 93 8.15 -24.91 7.80
N ASN A 94 7.36 -23.85 8.01
CA ASN A 94 6.11 -23.93 8.77
C ASN A 94 5.12 -24.91 8.13
N SER A 95 5.03 -24.93 6.79
CA SER A 95 4.22 -25.90 6.05
C SER A 95 4.68 -27.33 6.27
N GLN A 96 5.99 -27.59 6.27
CA GLN A 96 6.55 -28.90 6.55
C GLN A 96 6.29 -29.33 7.99
N MET A 97 6.51 -28.45 8.96
CA MET A 97 6.23 -28.72 10.37
C MET A 97 4.74 -29.08 10.59
N ARG A 98 3.82 -28.32 9.98
CA ARG A 98 2.38 -28.62 10.04
C ARG A 98 2.03 -29.98 9.47
N LYS A 99 2.66 -30.38 8.33
CA LYS A 99 2.48 -31.70 7.74
C LYS A 99 2.97 -32.83 8.67
N LEU A 100 4.15 -32.63 9.27
CA LEU A 100 4.72 -33.60 10.22
C LEU A 100 3.85 -33.78 11.47
N LEU A 101 3.28 -32.66 11.97
CA LEU A 101 2.38 -32.65 13.12
C LEU A 101 0.94 -33.05 12.74
N LYS A 102 0.68 -33.44 11.48
CA LYS A 102 -0.68 -33.72 10.94
C LYS A 102 -1.66 -32.57 11.20
N LEU A 103 -1.15 -31.33 11.35
CA LEU A 103 -1.97 -30.13 11.44
C LEU A 103 -2.47 -29.83 10.03
N GLU A 104 -3.75 -30.08 9.78
CA GLU A 104 -4.37 -29.70 8.52
C GLU A 104 -4.19 -28.18 8.31
N GLN A 105 -3.55 -27.81 7.20
CA GLN A 105 -3.71 -26.43 6.70
C GLN A 105 -5.21 -26.32 6.44
N HIS A 106 -5.84 -25.22 6.84
CA HIS A 106 -7.24 -24.99 6.47
C HIS A 106 -7.31 -24.71 4.94
N PRO A 107 -7.22 -25.73 4.07
CA PRO A 107 -7.51 -25.59 2.66
C PRO A 107 -9.02 -25.71 2.58
N GLY A 108 -9.69 -24.66 2.43
CA GLY A 108 -11.11 -24.86 2.38
C GLY A 108 -11.90 -23.56 2.38
N TRP A 109 -11.22 -22.46 2.11
CA TRP A 109 -11.88 -21.18 1.95
C TRP A 109 -11.90 -20.79 0.47
N THR A 110 -13.08 -20.42 -0.03
CA THR A 110 -13.25 -19.81 -1.36
C THR A 110 -13.45 -18.33 -1.17
N VAL A 111 -12.88 -17.57 -2.07
CA VAL A 111 -12.96 -16.12 -2.09
C VAL A 111 -14.06 -15.72 -3.07
N LEU A 112 -15.08 -15.01 -2.59
CA LEU A 112 -16.19 -14.50 -3.39
C LEU A 112 -16.12 -12.97 -3.42
N PRO A 113 -15.78 -12.33 -4.55
CA PRO A 113 -15.88 -10.87 -4.70
C PRO A 113 -17.34 -10.42 -4.64
N ALA A 114 -17.57 -9.28 -3.98
CA ALA A 114 -18.89 -8.68 -3.86
C ALA A 114 -18.81 -7.15 -3.91
N GLU A 115 -19.88 -6.53 -4.40
CA GLU A 115 -20.03 -5.07 -4.44
C GLU A 115 -20.98 -4.61 -3.33
N VAL A 116 -20.64 -3.47 -2.70
CA VAL A 116 -21.51 -2.81 -1.72
C VAL A 116 -22.60 -2.04 -2.46
N ILE A 117 -23.84 -2.48 -2.34
CA ILE A 117 -25.00 -1.93 -3.07
C ILE A 117 -25.84 -0.97 -2.25
N VAL A 118 -25.86 -1.12 -0.92
CA VAL A 118 -26.65 -0.27 -0.03
C VAL A 118 -25.86 0.10 1.21
N ARG A 119 -25.96 1.38 1.60
CA ARG A 119 -25.51 1.88 2.89
C ARG A 119 -26.62 2.68 3.54
N ASP A 120 -26.95 2.31 4.78
CA ASP A 120 -27.91 3.07 5.59
C ASP A 120 -27.20 4.32 6.12
N PRO A 121 -27.73 5.54 5.89
CA PRO A 121 -27.14 6.78 6.42
C PRO A 121 -27.00 6.80 7.96
N VAL A 122 -27.89 6.11 8.68
CA VAL A 122 -27.87 6.02 10.15
C VAL A 122 -26.83 5.01 10.64
N LEU A 123 -26.64 3.93 9.88
CA LEU A 123 -25.70 2.85 10.22
C LEU A 123 -24.45 2.87 9.34
N TRP A 124 -24.10 4.00 8.75
CA TRP A 124 -23.07 4.15 7.73
C TRP A 124 -21.75 3.44 8.04
N ASP A 125 -21.28 3.54 9.28
CA ASP A 125 -20.05 2.92 9.71
C ASP A 125 -20.26 1.48 10.25
N TYR A 126 -21.46 1.11 10.60
CA TYR A 126 -21.75 -0.13 11.31
C TYR A 126 -22.26 -1.26 10.43
N ALA A 127 -22.89 -0.94 9.30
CA ALA A 127 -23.43 -1.96 8.38
C ALA A 127 -23.47 -1.49 6.93
N PHE A 128 -23.41 -2.45 6.01
CA PHE A 128 -23.65 -2.26 4.59
C PHE A 128 -24.24 -3.54 3.97
N THR A 129 -24.86 -3.43 2.80
CA THR A 129 -25.41 -4.57 2.07
C THR A 129 -24.58 -4.84 0.82
N ILE A 130 -24.31 -6.11 0.54
CA ILE A 130 -23.59 -6.60 -0.63
C ILE A 130 -24.50 -7.31 -1.64
N ASP A 131 -24.10 -7.34 -2.90
CA ASP A 131 -24.79 -7.96 -4.06
C ASP A 131 -24.67 -9.49 -4.11
N LYS A 132 -24.27 -10.15 -3.04
CA LYS A 132 -24.13 -11.62 -2.94
C LYS A 132 -24.93 -12.15 -1.78
N GLY A 133 -25.63 -13.27 -2.01
CA GLY A 133 -26.52 -13.88 -1.04
C GLY A 133 -26.41 -15.38 -0.96
N MET A 134 -27.48 -16.03 -0.52
CA MET A 134 -27.55 -17.48 -0.38
C MET A 134 -27.37 -18.21 -1.72
N ALA A 135 -27.84 -17.63 -2.82
CA ALA A 135 -27.69 -18.21 -4.15
C ALA A 135 -26.23 -18.33 -4.59
N GLU A 136 -25.36 -17.43 -4.10
CA GLU A 136 -23.93 -17.43 -4.35
C GLU A 136 -23.11 -18.17 -3.26
N GLY A 137 -23.81 -18.83 -2.31
CA GLY A 137 -23.20 -19.61 -1.25
C GLY A 137 -22.80 -18.81 0.01
N VAL A 138 -23.28 -17.57 0.14
CA VAL A 138 -23.03 -16.76 1.34
C VAL A 138 -23.83 -17.33 2.52
N THR A 139 -23.20 -17.43 3.66
CA THR A 139 -23.80 -17.90 4.92
C THR A 139 -23.68 -16.86 6.02
N VAL A 140 -24.63 -16.87 6.96
CA VAL A 140 -24.54 -16.02 8.16
C VAL A 140 -23.25 -16.34 8.94
N GLY A 141 -22.51 -15.32 9.36
CA GLY A 141 -21.25 -15.45 10.05
C GLY A 141 -20.02 -15.51 9.14
N ALA A 142 -20.18 -15.57 7.81
CA ALA A 142 -19.07 -15.52 6.86
C ALA A 142 -18.28 -14.21 7.06
N VAL A 143 -16.95 -14.31 6.99
CA VAL A 143 -16.06 -13.16 7.15
C VAL A 143 -16.02 -12.35 5.86
N VAL A 144 -16.10 -11.05 6.00
CA VAL A 144 -15.98 -10.09 4.89
C VAL A 144 -14.69 -9.31 5.04
N MET A 145 -13.92 -9.24 3.96
CA MET A 145 -12.61 -8.59 3.91
C MET A 145 -12.59 -7.39 2.96
N GLN A 146 -11.82 -6.38 3.30
CA GLN A 146 -11.52 -5.22 2.46
C GLN A 146 -10.00 -5.06 2.36
N ALA A 147 -9.48 -5.08 1.15
CA ALA A 147 -8.04 -4.93 0.86
C ALA A 147 -7.14 -5.86 1.72
N GLY A 148 -7.57 -7.10 1.94
CA GLY A 148 -6.82 -8.08 2.72
C GLY A 148 -7.02 -8.01 4.25
N ASN A 149 -7.81 -7.06 4.75
CA ASN A 149 -8.11 -6.89 6.18
C ASN A 149 -9.57 -7.24 6.48
N VAL A 150 -9.86 -7.68 7.70
CA VAL A 150 -11.23 -7.98 8.11
C VAL A 150 -12.04 -6.69 8.18
N ALA A 151 -13.10 -6.63 7.36
CA ALA A 151 -14.04 -5.52 7.32
C ALA A 151 -15.26 -5.74 8.23
N GLY A 152 -15.67 -7.01 8.38
CA GLY A 152 -16.85 -7.36 9.15
C GLY A 152 -17.24 -8.82 8.96
N ARG A 153 -18.48 -9.13 9.30
CA ARG A 153 -19.10 -10.44 9.08
C ARG A 153 -20.52 -10.30 8.55
N VAL A 154 -20.98 -11.30 7.84
CA VAL A 154 -22.37 -11.40 7.37
C VAL A 154 -23.28 -11.62 8.56
N ALA A 155 -24.22 -10.68 8.77
CA ALA A 155 -25.20 -10.75 9.86
C ALA A 155 -26.54 -11.34 9.37
N LYS A 156 -26.95 -11.00 8.15
CA LYS A 156 -28.20 -11.49 7.55
C LYS A 156 -27.96 -11.84 6.09
N VAL A 157 -28.55 -12.94 5.63
CA VAL A 157 -28.45 -13.41 4.24
C VAL A 157 -29.84 -13.47 3.63
N GLU A 158 -29.97 -12.91 2.45
CA GLU A 158 -31.14 -13.04 1.57
C GLU A 158 -30.73 -13.81 0.31
N ARG A 159 -31.68 -13.97 -0.64
CA ARG A 159 -31.41 -14.83 -1.80
C ARG A 159 -30.22 -14.35 -2.63
N HIS A 160 -30.13 -13.05 -2.94
CA HIS A 160 -29.10 -12.45 -3.79
C HIS A 160 -28.38 -11.26 -3.15
N GLN A 161 -28.60 -11.01 -1.88
CA GLN A 161 -27.96 -9.95 -1.13
C GLN A 161 -27.73 -10.37 0.31
N SER A 162 -26.78 -9.71 0.97
CA SER A 162 -26.49 -9.97 2.39
C SER A 162 -26.14 -8.69 3.12
N MET A 163 -26.59 -8.58 4.35
CA MET A 163 -26.19 -7.49 5.25
C MET A 163 -24.93 -7.89 6.01
N VAL A 164 -23.96 -7.01 5.96
CA VAL A 164 -22.67 -7.16 6.65
C VAL A 164 -22.61 -6.18 7.81
N GLU A 165 -22.36 -6.68 9.00
CA GLU A 165 -21.97 -5.87 10.16
C GLU A 165 -20.45 -5.67 10.13
N THR A 166 -20.02 -4.42 10.21
CA THR A 166 -18.60 -4.05 10.18
C THR A 166 -17.93 -4.32 11.53
N VAL A 167 -16.61 -4.37 11.55
CA VAL A 167 -15.81 -4.46 12.80
C VAL A 167 -16.06 -3.28 13.74
N LEU A 168 -16.61 -2.17 13.22
CA LEU A 168 -16.95 -0.97 14.01
C LEU A 168 -18.29 -1.10 14.73
N SER A 169 -19.10 -2.10 14.38
CA SER A 169 -20.39 -2.33 15.02
C SER A 169 -20.17 -2.95 16.43
N PRO A 170 -20.82 -2.41 17.46
CA PRO A 170 -20.82 -3.02 18.81
C PRO A 170 -21.36 -4.46 18.83
N ASN A 171 -22.21 -4.80 17.86
CA ASN A 171 -22.81 -6.12 17.74
C ASN A 171 -21.90 -7.13 17.02
N CYS A 172 -20.94 -6.64 16.23
CA CYS A 172 -20.00 -7.45 15.48
C CYS A 172 -18.85 -7.89 16.41
N ARG A 173 -18.85 -9.15 16.82
CA ARG A 173 -17.85 -9.70 17.74
C ARG A 173 -16.96 -10.71 17.04
N PHE A 174 -15.65 -10.57 17.25
CA PHE A 174 -14.63 -11.48 16.73
C PHE A 174 -13.76 -12.02 17.86
N SER A 175 -13.52 -13.32 17.85
CA SER A 175 -12.46 -13.90 18.67
C SER A 175 -11.11 -13.59 18.03
N VAL A 176 -10.23 -12.95 18.76
CA VAL A 176 -8.95 -12.42 18.26
C VAL A 176 -7.77 -12.91 19.09
N THR A 177 -6.58 -12.85 18.48
CA THR A 177 -5.29 -13.02 19.15
C THR A 177 -4.45 -11.77 18.97
N ILE A 178 -3.63 -11.45 19.98
CA ILE A 178 -2.81 -10.25 20.03
C ILE A 178 -1.34 -10.64 19.95
N GLY A 179 -0.60 -9.92 19.10
CA GLY A 179 0.84 -10.12 18.96
C GLY A 179 1.24 -11.53 18.57
N SER A 180 2.32 -12.03 19.16
CA SER A 180 2.88 -13.37 19.00
C SER A 180 2.63 -14.28 20.19
N THR A 181 2.20 -13.73 21.34
CA THR A 181 1.95 -14.47 22.59
C THR A 181 0.73 -15.38 22.48
N GLY A 182 -0.20 -15.06 21.59
CA GLY A 182 -1.39 -15.86 21.36
C GLY A 182 -2.53 -15.59 22.35
N ASP A 183 -2.41 -14.52 23.16
CA ASP A 183 -3.46 -14.11 24.09
C ASP A 183 -4.75 -13.85 23.32
N ALA A 184 -5.81 -14.55 23.75
CA ALA A 184 -7.11 -14.50 23.09
C ALA A 184 -8.06 -13.55 23.82
N GLY A 185 -8.80 -12.76 23.02
CA GLY A 185 -9.84 -11.85 23.50
C GLY A 185 -11.00 -11.77 22.53
N VAL A 186 -11.96 -10.91 22.82
CA VAL A 186 -13.12 -10.63 21.98
C VAL A 186 -13.09 -9.18 21.55
N LEU A 187 -12.93 -8.98 20.25
CA LEU A 187 -12.97 -7.64 19.62
C LEU A 187 -14.41 -7.29 19.25
N HIS A 188 -14.78 -6.04 19.51
CA HIS A 188 -16.03 -5.42 19.04
C HIS A 188 -15.83 -3.92 18.79
N GLY A 189 -16.76 -3.30 18.04
CA GLY A 189 -16.77 -1.87 17.83
C GLY A 189 -17.19 -1.08 19.08
N VAL A 190 -16.70 0.15 19.22
CA VAL A 190 -17.04 1.05 20.31
C VAL A 190 -18.11 2.06 19.84
N LYS A 191 -19.24 2.11 20.55
CA LYS A 191 -20.36 3.01 20.23
C LYS A 191 -20.00 4.45 20.59
N GLY A 192 -20.32 5.40 19.69
CA GLY A 192 -20.17 6.82 19.96
C GLY A 192 -18.73 7.38 19.83
N THR A 193 -17.79 6.57 19.33
CA THR A 193 -16.44 7.06 19.02
C THR A 193 -16.51 7.99 17.81
N ASP A 194 -15.88 9.18 17.93
CA ASP A 194 -15.74 10.09 16.81
C ASP A 194 -14.97 9.43 15.65
N ARG A 195 -15.31 9.76 14.40
CA ARG A 195 -14.62 9.28 13.20
C ARG A 195 -13.15 9.64 13.16
N THR A 196 -12.77 10.70 13.88
CA THR A 196 -11.37 11.16 14.03
C THR A 196 -10.61 10.45 15.13
N SER A 197 -11.29 9.63 15.95
CA SER A 197 -10.66 8.90 17.04
C SER A 197 -9.63 7.89 16.51
N ALA A 198 -8.47 7.83 17.16
CA ALA A 198 -7.39 6.90 16.81
C ALA A 198 -7.80 5.42 16.97
N TYR A 199 -8.80 5.13 17.81
CA TYR A 199 -9.36 3.80 17.98
C TYR A 199 -10.87 3.80 17.76
N ARG A 200 -11.38 2.71 17.21
CA ARG A 200 -12.81 2.51 16.95
C ARG A 200 -13.31 1.13 17.37
N CYS A 201 -12.40 0.29 17.83
CA CYS A 201 -12.68 -1.05 18.32
C CYS A 201 -12.00 -1.29 19.67
N GLN A 202 -12.50 -2.24 20.42
CA GLN A 202 -12.01 -2.64 21.72
C GLN A 202 -11.88 -4.16 21.78
N VAL A 203 -10.89 -4.64 22.51
CA VAL A 203 -10.76 -6.08 22.84
C VAL A 203 -10.96 -6.25 24.33
N ASP A 204 -11.93 -7.09 24.67
CA ASP A 204 -12.27 -7.48 26.03
C ASP A 204 -11.85 -8.93 26.33
N PHE A 205 -11.99 -9.32 27.57
CA PHE A 205 -11.77 -10.69 28.07
C PHE A 205 -10.33 -11.17 27.96
N LEU A 206 -9.39 -10.26 28.04
CA LEU A 206 -7.97 -10.60 28.06
C LEU A 206 -7.51 -11.00 29.46
N PRO A 207 -6.48 -11.86 29.55
CA PRO A 207 -5.80 -12.15 30.81
C PRO A 207 -5.21 -10.86 31.41
N LEU A 208 -5.10 -10.82 32.74
CA LEU A 208 -4.54 -9.66 33.47
C LEU A 208 -3.04 -9.48 33.26
N ASP A 209 -2.36 -10.54 32.91
CA ASP A 209 -0.92 -10.64 32.68
C ASP A 209 -0.57 -10.45 31.18
N VAL A 210 -1.55 -10.04 30.34
CA VAL A 210 -1.30 -9.80 28.94
C VAL A 210 -0.19 -8.76 28.74
N GLU A 211 0.84 -9.15 28.02
CA GLU A 211 1.94 -8.28 27.61
C GLU A 211 1.60 -7.58 26.30
N ALA A 212 0.58 -6.72 26.32
CA ALA A 212 0.18 -5.96 25.13
C ALA A 212 0.85 -4.59 25.11
N MET A 213 1.33 -4.19 23.95
CA MET A 213 1.94 -2.87 23.69
C MET A 213 1.29 -2.22 22.47
N ALA A 214 1.31 -0.90 22.43
CA ALA A 214 0.88 -0.16 21.24
C ALA A 214 1.70 -0.60 20.02
N GLY A 215 1.03 -0.72 18.84
CA GLY A 215 1.60 -1.23 17.61
C GLY A 215 1.53 -2.76 17.43
N MET A 216 1.14 -3.53 18.47
CA MET A 216 0.94 -4.97 18.30
C MET A 216 -0.24 -5.28 17.38
N LYS A 217 -0.04 -6.26 16.50
CA LYS A 217 -1.05 -6.65 15.50
C LYS A 217 -2.14 -7.52 16.15
N VAL A 218 -3.38 -7.22 15.81
CA VAL A 218 -4.56 -7.99 16.21
C VAL A 218 -5.06 -8.79 15.00
N ARG A 219 -5.26 -10.09 15.20
CA ARG A 219 -5.67 -11.03 14.16
C ARG A 219 -6.83 -11.89 14.65
N THR A 220 -7.58 -12.49 13.73
CA THR A 220 -8.58 -13.52 14.10
C THR A 220 -7.91 -14.72 14.74
N SER A 221 -8.51 -15.26 15.79
CA SER A 221 -7.97 -16.43 16.51
C SER A 221 -8.20 -17.77 15.79
N GLY A 222 -9.19 -17.82 14.89
CA GLY A 222 -9.65 -19.09 14.32
C GLY A 222 -10.54 -19.93 15.24
N LEU A 223 -10.87 -19.42 16.43
CA LEU A 223 -11.84 -20.04 17.34
C LEU A 223 -13.26 -19.77 16.81
N GLY A 224 -13.68 -20.53 15.84
CA GLY A 224 -15.01 -20.40 15.22
C GLY A 224 -15.13 -21.24 13.95
N ILE A 225 -16.34 -21.71 13.67
CA ILE A 225 -16.59 -22.64 12.54
C ILE A 225 -16.43 -21.95 11.18
N LEU A 226 -16.75 -20.65 11.12
CA LEU A 226 -16.84 -19.86 9.88
C LEU A 226 -15.76 -18.77 9.76
N MET A 227 -14.69 -18.87 10.53
CA MET A 227 -13.64 -17.85 10.53
C MET A 227 -12.25 -18.49 10.56
N PRO A 228 -11.43 -18.30 9.52
CA PRO A 228 -10.03 -18.72 9.56
C PRO A 228 -9.24 -17.88 10.56
N GLY A 229 -8.27 -18.50 11.22
CA GLY A 229 -7.33 -17.80 12.09
C GLY A 229 -6.27 -17.02 11.31
N GLY A 230 -5.72 -15.99 11.91
CA GLY A 230 -4.59 -15.22 11.40
C GLY A 230 -4.95 -14.09 10.44
N LEU A 231 -6.23 -13.81 10.20
CA LEU A 231 -6.64 -12.68 9.36
C LEU A 231 -6.35 -11.35 10.08
N PRO A 232 -5.74 -10.37 9.39
CA PRO A 232 -5.42 -9.09 10.00
C PRO A 232 -6.69 -8.26 10.23
N ILE A 233 -6.83 -7.69 11.43
CA ILE A 233 -7.95 -6.82 11.80
C ILE A 233 -7.47 -5.39 12.03
N GLY A 234 -6.42 -5.20 12.84
CA GLY A 234 -5.94 -3.89 13.24
C GLY A 234 -4.71 -3.97 14.11
N GLU A 235 -4.44 -2.88 14.80
CA GLU A 235 -3.32 -2.76 15.74
C GLU A 235 -3.77 -2.13 17.06
N VAL A 236 -3.06 -2.45 18.12
CA VAL A 236 -3.26 -1.87 19.46
C VAL A 236 -2.80 -0.43 19.43
N VAL A 237 -3.68 0.50 19.80
CA VAL A 237 -3.37 1.93 19.92
C VAL A 237 -3.07 2.27 21.38
N GLU A 238 -3.88 1.75 22.29
CA GLU A 238 -3.80 2.06 23.71
C GLU A 238 -4.13 0.83 24.55
N VAL A 239 -3.42 0.68 25.63
CA VAL A 239 -3.67 -0.34 26.66
C VAL A 239 -4.31 0.35 27.85
N GLU A 240 -5.61 0.17 28.04
CA GLU A 240 -6.26 0.62 29.25
C GLU A 240 -5.94 -0.36 30.37
N GLY A 241 -5.23 0.14 31.39
CA GLY A 241 -4.82 -0.64 32.52
C GLY A 241 -5.99 -1.16 33.33
N LYS A 242 -5.74 -2.25 34.03
CA LYS A 242 -6.52 -2.98 35.03
C LYS A 242 -7.63 -2.12 35.64
N VAL A 243 -8.86 -2.26 35.17
CA VAL A 243 -10.02 -1.72 35.89
C VAL A 243 -10.15 -2.50 37.18
N LYS A 244 -9.66 -1.89 38.28
CA LYS A 244 -9.78 -2.40 39.62
C LYS A 244 -11.12 -1.99 40.22
N GLU A 245 -12.22 -2.52 39.75
CA GLU A 245 -13.48 -2.34 40.51
C GLU A 245 -13.89 -3.57 41.29
N ASP A 246 -13.41 -4.75 40.94
CA ASP A 246 -13.59 -5.96 41.76
C ASP A 246 -12.45 -6.94 41.48
N ILE A 247 -11.80 -7.43 42.53
CA ILE A 247 -10.65 -8.35 42.44
C ILE A 247 -11.03 -9.67 41.72
N GLU A 248 -12.30 -10.04 41.70
CA GLU A 248 -12.79 -11.25 41.02
C GLU A 248 -13.05 -11.09 39.52
N HIS A 249 -13.13 -9.85 38.99
CA HIS A 249 -13.51 -9.59 37.59
C HIS A 249 -12.57 -8.62 36.89
N ALA A 250 -11.38 -8.37 37.40
CA ALA A 250 -10.39 -7.51 36.76
C ALA A 250 -9.98 -8.12 35.43
N ARG A 251 -10.13 -7.35 34.32
CA ARG A 251 -9.77 -7.75 32.94
C ARG A 251 -8.98 -6.64 32.29
N ALA A 252 -8.02 -7.00 31.43
CA ALA A 252 -7.33 -6.04 30.62
C ALA A 252 -8.20 -5.70 29.39
N MET A 253 -8.15 -4.45 28.97
CA MET A 253 -8.91 -3.90 27.88
C MET A 253 -7.97 -3.19 26.91
N LEU A 254 -8.09 -3.46 25.62
CA LEU A 254 -7.24 -2.84 24.61
C LEU A 254 -8.06 -2.05 23.59
N ARG A 255 -7.59 -0.86 23.26
CA ARG A 255 -8.15 -0.03 22.20
C ARG A 255 -7.45 -0.31 20.88
N ILE A 256 -8.22 -0.58 19.84
CA ILE A 256 -7.75 -1.07 18.54
C ILE A 256 -8.10 -0.09 17.44
N SER A 257 -7.13 0.21 16.59
CA SER A 257 -7.33 0.88 15.30
C SER A 257 -7.47 -0.21 14.20
N PRO A 258 -8.64 -0.35 13.56
CA PRO A 258 -8.81 -1.33 12.49
C PRO A 258 -8.09 -0.89 11.22
N TYR A 259 -7.53 -1.85 10.46
CA TYR A 259 -6.89 -1.59 9.16
C TYR A 259 -7.88 -1.38 8.03
N ALA A 260 -9.09 -1.91 8.14
CA ALA A 260 -10.10 -1.75 7.11
C ALA A 260 -10.64 -0.31 7.06
N VAL A 261 -10.54 0.32 5.89
CA VAL A 261 -11.10 1.65 5.62
C VAL A 261 -12.53 1.48 5.14
N LEU A 262 -13.49 1.68 6.04
CA LEU A 262 -14.89 1.33 5.79
C LEU A 262 -15.75 2.49 5.27
N GLN A 263 -15.22 3.72 5.23
CA GLN A 263 -16.01 4.91 4.88
C GLN A 263 -16.49 4.91 3.43
N ASP A 264 -15.63 4.53 2.47
CA ASP A 264 -15.90 4.58 1.03
C ASP A 264 -15.70 3.23 0.34
N VAL A 265 -15.95 2.13 1.07
CA VAL A 265 -15.75 0.80 0.51
C VAL A 265 -16.84 0.49 -0.53
N ARG A 266 -16.39 0.17 -1.76
CA ARG A 266 -17.25 -0.28 -2.87
C ARG A 266 -17.13 -1.78 -3.11
N PHE A 267 -15.96 -2.34 -2.96
CA PHE A 267 -15.69 -3.75 -3.22
C PHE A 267 -15.14 -4.42 -1.97
N VAL A 268 -15.68 -5.59 -1.71
CA VAL A 268 -15.29 -6.46 -0.60
C VAL A 268 -15.14 -7.90 -1.09
N THR A 269 -14.61 -8.74 -0.24
CA THR A 269 -14.43 -10.16 -0.51
C THR A 269 -15.03 -10.97 0.61
N VAL A 270 -15.94 -11.88 0.31
CA VAL A 270 -16.53 -12.81 1.26
C VAL A 270 -15.72 -14.10 1.29
N LEU A 271 -15.31 -14.54 2.47
CA LEU A 271 -14.65 -15.82 2.67
C LEU A 271 -15.71 -16.89 2.94
N LEU A 272 -15.84 -17.83 2.02
CA LEU A 272 -16.76 -18.95 2.12
C LEU A 272 -16.00 -20.22 2.50
N LYS A 273 -16.48 -20.97 3.47
CA LYS A 273 -15.93 -22.28 3.78
C LYS A 273 -16.33 -23.26 2.67
N LYS A 274 -15.37 -23.95 2.06
CA LYS A 274 -15.68 -25.05 1.15
C LYS A 274 -16.41 -26.14 1.90
N ASN A 275 -17.64 -26.44 1.52
CA ASN A 275 -18.28 -27.67 2.01
C ASN A 275 -17.46 -28.85 1.47
N GLN A 276 -17.02 -29.70 2.38
CA GLN A 276 -16.43 -30.98 2.06
C GLN A 276 -17.51 -31.91 1.51
#